data_5a2a7f78cadddf8c7a8d73d850c3aaf5
#
_entry.id   5a2a7f78cadddf8c7a8d73d850c3aaf5
#
_cell.length_a   1.000
_cell.length_b   1.000
_cell.length_c   1.000
_cell.angle_alpha   90.00
_cell.angle_beta   90.00
_cell.angle_gamma   90.00
#
_symmetry.space_group_name_H-M   'P 1'
#
loop_
_entity.id
_entity.type
_entity.pdbx_description
1 polymer ?
#
loop_
_entity_poly.entity_id
_entity_poly.type
_entity_poly.pdbx_seq_one_letter_code
_entity_poly.pdbx_strand_id
1 'polypeptide(L)'
;MTLFRSAVVAVILAAGMVTSAALLSKFFVRVKQEQAISVKGYAEQPVKADAGKFTVTVGARGPTQREAVDTLKKRRDRVIEALRARGFTDADIRMLAPDQRKVLRKDAQGKDTNEIEYFDLYQS
;
A
#
# COMPACT_ATOMS: atom_id res chain seq x y z
N MET A 1 81.08 -12.68 -14.96
CA MET A 1 79.86 -12.32 -15.76
C MET A 1 78.56 -12.76 -15.13
N THR A 2 78.52 -13.85 -14.42
CA THR A 2 77.28 -14.42 -13.78
C THR A 2 76.77 -13.54 -12.63
N LEU A 3 77.59 -13.00 -11.77
CA LEU A 3 77.22 -12.13 -10.65
C LEU A 3 76.52 -10.83 -11.07
N PHE A 4 76.94 -10.22 -12.18
CA PHE A 4 76.27 -9.02 -12.68
C PHE A 4 74.88 -9.29 -13.25
N ARG A 5 74.70 -10.42 -13.89
CA ARG A 5 73.38 -10.84 -14.42
C ARG A 5 72.38 -11.16 -13.29
N SER A 6 72.86 -11.82 -12.23
CA SER A 6 71.98 -12.11 -11.08
C SER A 6 71.59 -10.85 -10.30
N ALA A 7 72.49 -9.87 -10.18
CA ALA A 7 72.22 -8.59 -9.56
C ALA A 7 71.16 -7.78 -10.36
N VAL A 8 71.27 -7.77 -11.67
CA VAL A 8 70.27 -7.10 -12.53
C VAL A 8 68.88 -7.76 -12.41
N VAL A 9 68.81 -9.08 -12.41
CA VAL A 9 67.56 -9.81 -12.21
C VAL A 9 66.94 -9.53 -10.83
N ALA A 10 67.74 -9.48 -9.78
CA ALA A 10 67.29 -9.16 -8.44
C ALA A 10 66.68 -7.74 -8.34
N VAL A 11 67.31 -6.77 -9.00
CA VAL A 11 66.82 -5.39 -9.01
C VAL A 11 65.46 -5.30 -9.76
N ILE A 12 65.33 -5.99 -10.89
CA ILE A 12 64.06 -6.03 -11.65
C ILE A 12 62.95 -6.66 -10.82
N LEU A 13 63.22 -7.77 -10.13
CA LEU A 13 62.25 -8.42 -9.27
C LEU A 13 61.84 -7.56 -8.08
N ALA A 14 62.80 -6.87 -7.46
CA ALA A 14 62.50 -5.95 -6.36
C ALA A 14 61.65 -4.77 -6.83
N ALA A 15 61.97 -4.17 -7.97
CA ALA A 15 61.15 -3.10 -8.58
C ALA A 15 59.75 -3.56 -8.91
N GLY A 16 59.60 -4.79 -9.43
CA GLY A 16 58.28 -5.40 -9.70
C GLY A 16 57.42 -5.60 -8.42
N MET A 17 58.04 -6.05 -7.32
CA MET A 17 57.32 -6.20 -6.06
C MET A 17 56.87 -4.86 -5.46
N VAL A 18 57.68 -3.83 -5.51
CA VAL A 18 57.31 -2.49 -5.00
C VAL A 18 56.20 -1.87 -5.80
N THR A 19 56.22 -1.99 -7.14
CA THR A 19 55.14 -1.48 -7.99
C THR A 19 53.85 -2.22 -7.79
N SER A 20 53.89 -3.55 -7.63
CA SER A 20 52.70 -4.35 -7.33
C SER A 20 52.06 -3.99 -5.97
N ALA A 21 52.87 -3.79 -4.95
CA ALA A 21 52.38 -3.39 -3.63
C ALA A 21 51.74 -1.98 -3.63
N ALA A 22 52.31 -1.06 -4.41
CA ALA A 22 51.77 0.30 -4.55
C ALA A 22 50.41 0.32 -5.30
N LEU A 23 50.24 -0.53 -6.29
CA LEU A 23 48.98 -0.68 -7.01
C LEU A 23 47.90 -1.32 -6.15
N LEU A 24 48.25 -2.37 -5.40
CA LEU A 24 47.31 -3.03 -4.47
C LEU A 24 46.84 -2.07 -3.36
N SER A 25 47.74 -1.27 -2.80
CA SER A 25 47.37 -0.30 -1.75
C SER A 25 46.39 0.76 -2.26
N LYS A 26 46.58 1.27 -3.48
CA LYS A 26 45.61 2.20 -4.11
C LYS A 26 44.24 1.55 -4.34
N PHE A 27 44.21 0.28 -4.72
CA PHE A 27 42.99 -0.46 -4.91
C PHE A 27 42.21 -0.64 -3.61
N PHE A 28 42.88 -1.02 -2.53
CA PHE A 28 42.29 -1.15 -1.21
C PHE A 28 41.74 0.16 -0.64
N VAL A 29 42.42 1.26 -0.85
CA VAL A 29 41.96 2.60 -0.43
C VAL A 29 40.70 2.99 -1.19
N ARG A 30 40.61 2.70 -2.49
CA ARG A 30 39.44 3.01 -3.32
C ARG A 30 38.22 2.21 -2.92
N VAL A 31 38.38 0.90 -2.67
CA VAL A 31 37.32 0.02 -2.21
C VAL A 31 36.75 0.44 -0.84
N LYS A 32 37.64 0.95 0.05
CA LYS A 32 37.21 1.46 1.35
C LYS A 32 36.44 2.78 1.28
N GLN A 33 36.74 3.63 0.27
CA GLN A 33 36.05 4.91 0.08
C GLN A 33 34.66 4.77 -0.56
N GLU A 34 34.39 3.65 -1.24
CA GLU A 34 33.08 3.39 -1.83
C GLU A 34 32.06 2.78 -0.84
N GLN A 35 32.45 2.52 0.39
CA GLN A 35 31.50 2.18 1.45
C GLN A 35 30.79 3.45 1.93
N ALA A 36 29.94 4.01 1.07
CA ALA A 36 28.99 5.02 1.46
C ALA A 36 28.05 4.38 2.50
N ILE A 37 28.17 4.79 3.76
CA ILE A 37 27.21 4.45 4.80
C ILE A 37 25.91 5.19 4.43
N SER A 38 25.00 4.49 3.78
CA SER A 38 23.64 5.00 3.58
C SER A 38 22.92 5.01 4.93
N VAL A 39 22.98 6.11 5.64
CA VAL A 39 22.17 6.33 6.84
C VAL A 39 20.78 6.70 6.39
N LYS A 40 19.85 5.78 6.45
CA LYS A 40 18.42 6.08 6.37
C LYS A 40 18.02 6.73 7.68
N GLY A 41 18.00 8.06 7.70
CA GLY A 41 17.42 8.81 8.80
C GLY A 41 15.88 8.67 8.71
N TYR A 42 15.25 8.06 9.70
CA TYR A 42 13.82 8.17 9.90
C TYR A 42 13.56 9.46 10.68
N ALA A 43 12.88 10.40 10.06
CA ALA A 43 12.32 11.54 10.77
C ALA A 43 10.86 11.19 11.07
N GLU A 44 10.53 10.88 12.31
CA GLU A 44 9.16 10.79 12.78
C GLU A 44 8.71 12.19 13.17
N GLN A 45 7.82 12.77 12.40
CA GLN A 45 7.12 13.98 12.79
C GLN A 45 5.76 13.55 13.34
N PRO A 46 5.45 13.84 14.61
CA PRO A 46 4.12 13.58 15.14
C PRO A 46 3.12 14.47 14.40
N VAL A 47 2.31 13.87 13.54
CA VAL A 47 1.23 14.55 12.84
C VAL A 47 -0.03 14.34 13.64
N LYS A 48 -0.61 15.43 14.15
CA LYS A 48 -1.93 15.42 14.76
C LYS A 48 -2.94 15.42 13.62
N ALA A 49 -3.75 14.37 13.53
CA ALA A 49 -4.83 14.33 12.56
C ALA A 49 -5.94 15.29 13.00
N ASP A 50 -6.14 16.37 12.27
CA ASP A 50 -7.16 17.37 12.56
C ASP A 50 -8.52 17.03 11.98
N ALA A 51 -8.57 16.09 11.02
CA ALA A 51 -9.79 15.64 10.38
C ALA A 51 -9.73 14.14 10.05
N GLY A 52 -10.84 13.46 10.22
CA GLY A 52 -11.02 12.07 9.83
C GLY A 52 -12.24 11.92 8.90
N LYS A 53 -12.12 11.06 7.90
CA LYS A 53 -13.25 10.66 7.05
C LYS A 53 -13.55 9.19 7.29
N PHE A 54 -14.81 8.86 7.53
CA PHE A 54 -15.27 7.49 7.57
C PHE A 54 -16.48 7.31 6.64
N THR A 55 -16.68 6.11 6.16
CA THR A 55 -17.81 5.78 5.28
C THR A 55 -18.67 4.73 5.97
N VAL A 56 -19.97 5.00 6.01
CA VAL A 56 -20.98 4.06 6.52
C VAL A 56 -21.82 3.59 5.37
N THR A 57 -21.86 2.29 5.12
CA THR A 57 -22.71 1.71 4.08
C THR A 57 -23.95 1.10 4.72
N VAL A 58 -25.10 1.54 4.27
CA VAL A 58 -26.42 1.03 4.71
C VAL A 58 -26.98 0.16 3.62
N GLY A 59 -27.32 -1.10 3.94
CA GLY A 59 -27.91 -2.04 3.01
C GLY A 59 -29.34 -2.40 3.40
N ALA A 60 -30.17 -2.69 2.40
CA ALA A 60 -31.53 -3.21 2.57
C ALA A 60 -31.87 -4.22 1.49
N ARG A 61 -32.61 -5.24 1.87
CA ARG A 61 -33.14 -6.29 0.99
C ARG A 61 -34.66 -6.33 1.05
N GLY A 62 -35.27 -6.63 -0.06
CA GLY A 62 -36.70 -6.82 -0.12
C GLY A 62 -37.10 -7.67 -1.32
N PRO A 63 -38.23 -8.42 -1.23
CA PRO A 63 -38.75 -9.20 -2.34
C PRO A 63 -39.18 -8.32 -3.51
N THR A 64 -39.54 -7.06 -3.22
CA THR A 64 -39.84 -6.06 -4.23
C THR A 64 -38.89 -4.87 -4.11
N GLN A 65 -38.66 -4.20 -5.22
CA GLN A 65 -37.81 -2.99 -5.24
C GLN A 65 -38.37 -1.92 -4.29
N ARG A 66 -39.70 -1.75 -4.24
CA ARG A 66 -40.36 -0.76 -3.38
C ARG A 66 -40.10 -1.01 -1.91
N GLU A 67 -40.25 -2.25 -1.46
CA GLU A 67 -39.99 -2.62 -0.06
C GLU A 67 -38.49 -2.47 0.31
N ALA A 68 -37.62 -2.83 -0.59
CA ALA A 68 -36.18 -2.64 -0.39
C ALA A 68 -35.84 -1.13 -0.24
N VAL A 69 -36.39 -0.26 -1.08
CA VAL A 69 -36.24 1.19 -0.99
C VAL A 69 -36.78 1.74 0.32
N ASP A 70 -37.99 1.34 0.72
CA ASP A 70 -38.62 1.82 1.95
C ASP A 70 -37.82 1.37 3.19
N THR A 71 -37.29 0.15 3.16
CA THR A 71 -36.44 -0.37 4.22
C THR A 71 -35.10 0.38 4.26
N LEU A 72 -34.50 0.66 3.11
CA LEU A 72 -33.28 1.43 3.00
C LEU A 72 -33.44 2.84 3.59
N LYS A 73 -34.52 3.53 3.23
CA LYS A 73 -34.83 4.87 3.77
C LYS A 73 -34.93 4.83 5.30
N LYS A 74 -35.70 3.91 5.86
CA LYS A 74 -35.84 3.77 7.32
C LYS A 74 -34.51 3.52 8.02
N ARG A 75 -33.66 2.66 7.45
CA ARG A 75 -32.34 2.36 8.02
C ARG A 75 -31.39 3.58 7.93
N ARG A 76 -31.36 4.23 6.77
CA ARG A 76 -30.61 5.46 6.55
C ARG A 76 -30.99 6.54 7.54
N ASP A 77 -32.28 6.81 7.71
CA ASP A 77 -32.76 7.88 8.59
C ASP A 77 -32.36 7.62 10.05
N ARG A 78 -32.37 6.36 10.50
CA ARG A 78 -31.85 5.97 11.82
C ARG A 78 -30.33 6.21 11.94
N VAL A 79 -29.55 5.95 10.90
CA VAL A 79 -28.12 6.20 10.91
C VAL A 79 -27.84 7.71 10.99
N ILE A 80 -28.56 8.51 10.21
CA ILE A 80 -28.44 9.98 10.24
C ILE A 80 -28.79 10.52 11.62
N GLU A 81 -29.88 10.06 12.22
CA GLU A 81 -30.29 10.44 13.56
C GLU A 81 -29.22 10.08 14.61
N ALA A 82 -28.65 8.89 14.52
CA ALA A 82 -27.57 8.45 15.40
C ALA A 82 -26.28 9.28 15.23
N LEU A 83 -25.98 9.73 14.01
CA LEU A 83 -24.83 10.62 13.75
C LEU A 83 -25.08 12.02 14.34
N ARG A 84 -26.28 12.58 14.13
CA ARG A 84 -26.66 13.86 14.72
C ARG A 84 -26.59 13.84 16.25
N ALA A 85 -27.06 12.75 16.88
CA ALA A 85 -26.96 12.56 18.33
C ALA A 85 -25.49 12.54 18.84
N ARG A 86 -24.53 12.24 17.97
CA ARG A 86 -23.08 12.26 18.27
C ARG A 86 -22.40 13.57 17.90
N GLY A 87 -23.14 14.58 17.48
CA GLY A 87 -22.62 15.92 17.21
C GLY A 87 -22.22 16.18 15.75
N PHE A 88 -22.50 15.26 14.81
CA PHE A 88 -22.30 15.51 13.40
C PHE A 88 -23.40 16.42 12.87
N THR A 89 -23.02 17.41 12.07
CA THR A 89 -23.97 18.31 11.39
C THR A 89 -24.31 17.79 9.99
N ASP A 90 -25.38 18.29 9.41
CA ASP A 90 -25.76 17.92 8.04
C ASP A 90 -24.70 18.33 7.00
N ALA A 91 -23.86 19.32 7.30
CA ALA A 91 -22.72 19.69 6.46
C ALA A 91 -21.59 18.65 6.46
N ASP A 92 -21.49 17.86 7.53
CA ASP A 92 -20.49 16.80 7.69
C ASP A 92 -20.94 15.49 7.01
N ILE A 93 -22.25 15.35 6.75
CA ILE A 93 -22.84 14.13 6.22
C ILE A 93 -23.03 14.27 4.72
N ARG A 94 -22.32 13.45 3.94
CA ARG A 94 -22.51 13.38 2.49
C ARG A 94 -23.13 12.05 2.11
N MET A 95 -24.27 12.08 1.48
CA MET A 95 -24.95 10.88 0.98
C MET A 95 -24.62 10.68 -0.50
N LEU A 96 -24.27 9.45 -0.84
CA LEU A 96 -24.11 9.01 -2.23
C LEU A 96 -25.43 8.46 -2.76
N ALA A 97 -25.55 8.38 -4.09
CA ALA A 97 -26.68 7.74 -4.71
C ALA A 97 -26.75 6.25 -4.29
N PRO A 98 -27.96 5.70 -4.07
CA PRO A 98 -28.11 4.28 -3.77
C PRO A 98 -27.74 3.44 -5.00
N ASP A 99 -27.02 2.36 -4.78
CA ASP A 99 -26.77 1.31 -5.76
C ASP A 99 -27.78 0.17 -5.58
N GLN A 100 -28.16 -0.45 -6.68
CA GLN A 100 -29.16 -1.51 -6.70
C GLN A 100 -28.63 -2.73 -7.43
N ARG A 101 -28.79 -3.90 -6.80
CA ARG A 101 -28.49 -5.20 -7.41
C ARG A 101 -29.74 -6.09 -7.37
N LYS A 102 -30.06 -6.71 -8.50
CA LYS A 102 -31.04 -7.79 -8.57
C LYS A 102 -30.34 -9.10 -8.28
N VAL A 103 -30.85 -9.87 -7.35
CA VAL A 103 -30.35 -11.22 -7.05
C VAL A 103 -31.34 -12.23 -7.62
N LEU A 104 -30.79 -13.09 -8.49
CA LEU A 104 -31.59 -14.12 -9.16
C LEU A 104 -31.63 -15.38 -8.29
N ARG A 105 -32.77 -16.09 -8.35
CA ARG A 105 -32.90 -17.38 -7.69
C ARG A 105 -31.99 -18.40 -8.37
N LYS A 106 -31.38 -19.27 -7.59
CA LYS A 106 -30.57 -20.37 -8.09
C LYS A 106 -31.40 -21.65 -8.19
N ASP A 107 -31.16 -22.42 -9.25
CA ASP A 107 -31.73 -23.75 -9.40
C ASP A 107 -31.02 -24.78 -8.48
N ALA A 108 -31.52 -26.04 -8.51
CA ALA A 108 -30.95 -27.13 -7.72
C ALA A 108 -29.44 -27.43 -8.05
N GLN A 109 -28.97 -26.98 -9.18
CA GLN A 109 -27.59 -27.14 -9.68
C GLN A 109 -26.71 -25.89 -9.36
N GLY A 110 -27.29 -24.86 -8.72
CA GLY A 110 -26.61 -23.63 -8.35
C GLY A 110 -26.45 -22.62 -9.48
N LYS A 111 -27.17 -22.82 -10.61
CA LYS A 111 -27.16 -21.90 -11.75
C LYS A 111 -28.26 -20.85 -11.58
N ASP A 112 -27.94 -19.60 -11.96
CA ASP A 112 -28.92 -18.50 -11.88
C ASP A 112 -30.09 -18.74 -12.80
N THR A 113 -31.30 -18.57 -12.29
CA THR A 113 -32.55 -18.60 -13.06
C THR A 113 -32.92 -17.19 -13.51
N ASN A 114 -33.95 -17.07 -14.35
CA ASN A 114 -34.49 -15.76 -14.75
C ASN A 114 -35.46 -15.16 -13.70
N GLU A 115 -35.66 -15.83 -12.57
CA GLU A 115 -36.52 -15.34 -11.51
C GLU A 115 -35.72 -14.49 -10.50
N ILE A 116 -36.25 -13.31 -10.18
CA ILE A 116 -35.67 -12.43 -9.18
C ILE A 116 -36.03 -12.97 -7.80
N GLU A 117 -35.03 -13.28 -6.98
CA GLU A 117 -35.25 -13.70 -5.61
C GLU A 117 -35.48 -12.52 -4.69
N TYR A 118 -34.59 -11.49 -4.79
CA TYR A 118 -34.75 -10.25 -4.05
C TYR A 118 -33.95 -9.11 -4.70
N PHE A 119 -34.28 -7.89 -4.28
CA PHE A 119 -33.53 -6.69 -4.60
C PHE A 119 -32.62 -6.35 -3.43
N ASP A 120 -31.35 -6.09 -3.72
CA ASP A 120 -30.33 -5.69 -2.75
C ASP A 120 -29.91 -4.25 -3.06
N LEU A 121 -30.10 -3.34 -2.11
CA LEU A 121 -29.81 -1.92 -2.24
C LEU A 121 -28.76 -1.52 -1.21
N TYR A 122 -27.82 -0.70 -1.63
CA TYR A 122 -26.77 -0.14 -0.79
C TYR A 122 -26.68 1.35 -0.99
N GLN A 123 -26.41 2.08 0.09
CA GLN A 123 -26.13 3.51 0.07
C GLN A 123 -25.02 3.84 1.06
N SER A 124 -24.03 4.63 0.64
CA SER A 124 -22.94 5.11 1.47
C SER A 124 -23.02 6.60 1.67
#